data_1e2fbc5d8cf2052a32ef17a3b80c2634
#
_entry.id   1e2fbc5d8cf2052a32ef17a3b80c2634
#
_cell.length_a   1.000
_cell.length_b   1.000
_cell.length_c   1.000
_cell.angle_alpha   90.00
_cell.angle_beta   90.00
_cell.angle_gamma   90.00
#
_symmetry.space_group_name_H-M   'P 1'
#
loop_
_entity.id
_entity.type
_entity.pdbx_description
1 polymer ?
#
loop_
_entity_poly.entity_id
_entity_poly.type
_entity_poly.pdbx_seq_one_letter_code
_entity_poly.pdbx_strand_id
1 'polypeptide(L)'
;RAVWGFCNSAARDGGPDLMEHAKRSHALLSASGAHRWLACTPSARLEEPFPDTTSEAAREGTLAHELAELKVRNYVDTTNFGKRKLTAAINKLKKDPLWQEEMQGYTDIYLDYIKTAALSFAAQPSVEIEKRVCFAPYTHKEPGDEVEGSGIADCVMLGDKTLWVIDFKYGQSPDGRVSAEGNPQLSLYALGAYESYRILYQIERVKMSIVQPRLPDGISEWECSLDELLAWGKYVKGRAELAWAGEGTFAPSEKTCRYCRAKARCRARAEENVKLAFAAPKMPPLISNAEVGKYLTEGEDVAKWLKDLQE
;
A
#
# COMPACT_ATOMS: atom_id res chain seq x y z
N ARG A 1 -32.79 -2.05 -15.05
CA ARG A 1 -32.48 -0.77 -14.36
C ARG A 1 -31.44 -1.12 -13.30
N ALA A 2 -30.16 -0.91 -13.61
CA ALA A 2 -29.08 -1.06 -12.65
C ALA A 2 -29.01 0.21 -11.82
N VAL A 3 -29.14 0.08 -10.51
CA VAL A 3 -28.99 1.19 -9.56
C VAL A 3 -27.50 1.34 -9.28
N TRP A 4 -26.89 2.34 -9.86
CA TRP A 4 -25.51 2.75 -9.60
C TRP A 4 -25.45 3.57 -8.30
N GLY A 5 -25.09 2.95 -7.21
CA GLY A 5 -24.73 3.65 -5.98
C GLY A 5 -23.32 4.23 -6.12
N PHE A 6 -23.22 5.54 -6.35
CA PHE A 6 -21.96 6.26 -6.35
C PHE A 6 -21.36 6.31 -4.93
N CYS A 7 -20.06 6.04 -4.78
CA CYS A 7 -19.27 6.40 -3.61
C CYS A 7 -19.08 7.93 -3.52
N ASN A 8 -20.17 8.69 -3.54
CA ASN A 8 -20.13 10.13 -3.33
C ASN A 8 -20.55 10.42 -1.89
N SER A 9 -19.60 10.58 -0.99
CA SER A 9 -19.82 11.34 0.24
C SER A 9 -19.23 12.74 0.05
N ALA A 10 -20.10 13.70 -0.16
CA ALA A 10 -19.76 15.12 -0.01
C ALA A 10 -19.22 15.32 1.41
N ALA A 11 -18.10 16.04 1.53
CA ALA A 11 -17.56 16.47 2.79
C ALA A 11 -18.67 17.19 3.57
N ARG A 12 -19.12 16.60 4.68
CA ARG A 12 -19.91 17.28 5.70
C ARG A 12 -18.95 17.69 6.79
N ASP A 13 -18.83 19.01 6.94
CA ASP A 13 -18.30 19.62 8.15
C ASP A 13 -19.17 19.19 9.34
N GLY A 14 -18.66 18.30 10.16
CA GLY A 14 -19.27 17.85 11.40
C GLY A 14 -18.18 17.19 12.25
N GLY A 15 -17.90 17.75 13.42
CA GLY A 15 -16.88 17.31 14.35
C GLY A 15 -17.01 15.84 14.76
N PRO A 16 -15.98 15.25 15.36
CA PRO A 16 -15.82 13.82 15.51
C PRO A 16 -16.81 13.25 16.51
N ASP A 17 -17.71 12.41 16.04
CA ASP A 17 -18.42 11.47 16.88
C ASP A 17 -17.52 10.23 17.06
N LEU A 18 -16.83 10.18 18.18
CA LEU A 18 -15.71 9.26 18.46
C LEU A 18 -16.15 7.85 18.89
N MET A 19 -17.41 7.48 18.75
CA MET A 19 -17.92 6.26 19.39
C MET A 19 -18.49 5.16 18.48
N GLU A 20 -18.56 5.32 17.16
CA GLU A 20 -19.05 4.25 16.26
C GLU A 20 -18.00 3.62 15.32
N HIS A 21 -16.75 4.10 15.32
CA HIS A 21 -15.69 3.57 14.47
C HIS A 21 -14.97 2.32 15.02
N ALA A 22 -15.48 1.70 16.07
CA ALA A 22 -14.77 0.63 16.81
C ALA A 22 -14.91 -0.77 16.19
N LYS A 23 -15.35 -0.97 14.95
CA LYS A 23 -15.55 -2.34 14.43
C LYS A 23 -14.60 -2.82 13.35
N ARG A 24 -13.92 -1.97 12.58
CA ARG A 24 -12.78 -2.35 11.71
C ARG A 24 -11.94 -1.10 11.41
N SER A 25 -10.72 -1.05 11.91
CA SER A 25 -9.78 0.02 11.56
C SER A 25 -9.27 -0.09 10.12
N HIS A 26 -9.28 -1.29 9.53
CA HIS A 26 -8.80 -1.57 8.18
C HIS A 26 -9.76 -2.49 7.42
N ALA A 27 -9.85 -2.27 6.09
CA ALA A 27 -10.55 -3.16 5.18
C ALA A 27 -9.90 -4.56 5.19
N LEU A 28 -10.73 -5.61 5.09
CA LEU A 28 -10.26 -6.99 4.96
C LEU A 28 -9.39 -7.15 3.70
N LEU A 29 -9.84 -6.56 2.59
CA LEU A 29 -9.12 -6.53 1.31
C LEU A 29 -8.48 -5.15 1.07
N SER A 30 -7.71 -4.67 2.05
CA SER A 30 -7.03 -3.38 1.95
C SER A 30 -6.05 -3.34 0.78
N ALA A 31 -5.88 -2.17 0.16
CA ALA A 31 -4.92 -1.98 -0.93
C ALA A 31 -3.48 -2.23 -0.45
N SER A 32 -3.10 -1.78 0.75
CA SER A 32 -1.78 -2.01 1.33
C SER A 32 -1.49 -3.50 1.59
N GLY A 33 -2.51 -4.31 1.88
CA GLY A 33 -2.41 -5.75 2.05
C GLY A 33 -2.54 -6.56 0.75
N ALA A 34 -2.75 -5.90 -0.40
CA ALA A 34 -3.11 -6.58 -1.64
C ALA A 34 -2.08 -7.60 -2.13
N HIS A 35 -0.79 -7.30 -1.95
CA HIS A 35 0.28 -8.25 -2.29
C HIS A 35 0.13 -9.60 -1.57
N ARG A 36 -0.43 -9.60 -0.35
CA ARG A 36 -0.64 -10.79 0.47
C ARG A 36 -1.92 -11.51 0.10
N TRP A 37 -3.08 -10.84 0.16
CA TRP A 37 -4.35 -11.51 -0.10
C TRP A 37 -4.54 -11.90 -1.57
N LEU A 38 -3.85 -11.27 -2.52
CA LEU A 38 -3.80 -11.73 -3.91
C LEU A 38 -2.98 -13.01 -4.07
N ALA A 39 -1.88 -13.17 -3.36
CA ALA A 39 -1.03 -14.35 -3.43
C ALA A 39 -1.61 -15.51 -2.60
N CYS A 40 -1.96 -15.22 -1.34
CA CYS A 40 -2.47 -16.16 -0.34
C CYS A 40 -3.90 -15.77 0.03
N THR A 41 -4.88 -16.14 -0.78
CA THR A 41 -6.26 -15.70 -0.60
C THR A 41 -6.85 -16.07 0.77
N PRO A 42 -6.58 -17.25 1.38
CA PRO A 42 -7.09 -17.55 2.71
C PRO A 42 -6.55 -16.62 3.82
N SER A 43 -5.42 -15.93 3.56
CA SER A 43 -4.80 -15.06 4.59
C SER A 43 -5.72 -13.94 5.06
N ALA A 44 -6.58 -13.40 4.19
CA ALA A 44 -7.49 -12.32 4.54
C ALA A 44 -8.36 -12.69 5.75
N ARG A 45 -9.03 -13.83 5.69
CA ARG A 45 -9.87 -14.33 6.79
C ARG A 45 -9.05 -14.93 7.94
N LEU A 46 -7.92 -15.57 7.61
CA LEU A 46 -7.07 -16.15 8.64
C LEU A 46 -6.51 -15.09 9.61
N GLU A 47 -6.25 -13.87 9.13
CA GLU A 47 -5.74 -12.78 9.94
C GLU A 47 -6.80 -12.08 10.79
N GLU A 48 -8.07 -12.22 10.45
CA GLU A 48 -9.17 -11.45 11.06
C GLU A 48 -9.24 -11.58 12.59
N PRO A 49 -9.06 -12.78 13.21
CA PRO A 49 -9.07 -12.94 14.66
C PRO A 49 -7.84 -12.42 15.39
N PHE A 50 -6.78 -12.03 14.66
CA PHE A 50 -5.55 -11.53 15.26
C PHE A 50 -5.60 -10.00 15.41
N PRO A 51 -5.11 -9.45 16.54
CA PRO A 51 -5.12 -8.02 16.76
C PRO A 51 -4.27 -7.29 15.73
N ASP A 52 -4.72 -6.10 15.38
CA ASP A 52 -3.92 -5.19 14.54
C ASP A 52 -2.94 -4.42 15.44
N THR A 53 -1.65 -4.65 15.25
CA THR A 53 -0.59 -4.03 16.02
C THR A 53 0.14 -3.01 15.17
N THR A 54 0.07 -1.74 15.56
CA THR A 54 0.80 -0.67 14.90
C THR A 54 2.19 -0.55 15.52
N SER A 55 3.24 -0.81 14.74
CA SER A 55 4.61 -0.62 15.18
C SER A 55 4.97 0.87 15.31
N GLU A 56 6.03 1.17 16.08
CA GLU A 56 6.56 2.52 16.18
C GLU A 56 6.98 3.07 14.80
N ALA A 57 7.64 2.24 13.98
CA ALA A 57 8.00 2.58 12.61
C ALA A 57 6.79 2.91 11.72
N ALA A 58 5.64 2.24 11.92
CA ALA A 58 4.41 2.56 11.20
C ALA A 58 3.83 3.92 11.65
N ARG A 59 3.89 4.24 12.95
CA ARG A 59 3.47 5.56 13.48
C ARG A 59 4.39 6.68 13.00
N GLU A 60 5.72 6.45 12.99
CA GLU A 60 6.70 7.36 12.40
C GLU A 60 6.39 7.62 10.92
N GLY A 61 6.08 6.56 10.15
CA GLY A 61 5.65 6.64 8.77
C GLY A 61 4.39 7.52 8.60
N THR A 62 3.38 7.34 9.45
CA THR A 62 2.15 8.16 9.43
C THR A 62 2.48 9.64 9.63
N LEU A 63 3.34 9.98 10.58
CA LEU A 63 3.76 11.36 10.84
C LEU A 63 4.48 11.97 9.62
N ALA A 64 5.34 11.19 8.95
CA ALA A 64 6.03 11.63 7.74
C ALA A 64 5.06 11.82 6.56
N HIS A 65 4.04 10.96 6.40
CA HIS A 65 2.97 11.14 5.41
C HIS A 65 2.19 12.43 5.66
N GLU A 66 1.80 12.72 6.91
CA GLU A 66 1.09 13.96 7.26
C GLU A 66 1.94 15.20 6.92
N LEU A 67 3.25 15.15 7.17
CA LEU A 67 4.15 16.24 6.79
C LEU A 67 4.27 16.39 5.26
N ALA A 68 4.38 15.28 4.53
CA ALA A 68 4.43 15.27 3.08
C ALA A 68 3.16 15.85 2.46
N GLU A 69 1.99 15.42 2.94
CA GLU A 69 0.67 15.96 2.57
C GLU A 69 0.62 17.48 2.74
N LEU A 70 0.98 18.00 3.93
CA LEU A 70 0.95 19.45 4.21
C LEU A 70 1.82 20.23 3.23
N LYS A 71 2.99 19.72 2.86
CA LYS A 71 3.88 20.38 1.90
C LYS A 71 3.31 20.38 0.49
N VAL A 72 2.78 19.24 0.03
CA VAL A 72 2.15 19.14 -1.30
C VAL A 72 0.88 20.00 -1.34
N ARG A 73 0.07 20.01 -0.28
CA ARG A 73 -1.11 20.87 -0.17
C ARG A 73 -0.76 22.36 -0.28
N ASN A 74 0.32 22.79 0.36
CA ASN A 74 0.80 24.17 0.21
C ASN A 74 1.23 24.49 -1.22
N TYR A 75 1.80 23.53 -1.95
CA TYR A 75 2.18 23.70 -3.36
C TYR A 75 0.96 23.81 -4.27
N VAL A 76 -0.04 22.93 -4.08
CA VAL A 76 -1.22 22.84 -4.97
C VAL A 76 -2.24 23.94 -4.66
N ASP A 77 -2.45 24.29 -3.40
CA ASP A 77 -3.47 25.25 -2.95
C ASP A 77 -2.87 26.36 -2.09
N THR A 78 -2.04 27.20 -2.70
CA THR A 78 -1.42 28.34 -2.03
C THR A 78 -2.42 29.35 -1.51
N THR A 79 -3.59 29.43 -2.13
CA THR A 79 -4.65 30.39 -1.81
C THR A 79 -5.32 30.06 -0.46
N ASN A 80 -5.74 28.81 -0.28
CA ASN A 80 -6.42 28.39 0.93
C ASN A 80 -5.44 27.86 1.98
N PHE A 81 -4.28 27.33 1.56
CA PHE A 81 -3.25 26.75 2.43
C PHE A 81 -1.87 27.38 2.17
N GLY A 82 -1.73 28.67 2.48
CA GLY A 82 -0.49 29.42 2.32
C GLY A 82 0.57 29.13 3.38
N LYS A 83 1.79 29.68 3.20
CA LYS A 83 2.99 29.47 4.06
C LYS A 83 2.72 29.58 5.56
N ARG A 84 1.89 30.55 5.99
CA ARG A 84 1.58 30.73 7.42
C ARG A 84 0.85 29.52 8.01
N LYS A 85 -0.12 28.97 7.29
CA LYS A 85 -0.86 27.75 7.69
C LYS A 85 0.07 26.54 7.70
N LEU A 86 0.91 26.39 6.67
CA LEU A 86 1.91 25.33 6.62
C LEU A 86 2.85 25.38 7.84
N THR A 87 3.44 26.55 8.15
CA THR A 87 4.35 26.69 9.29
C THR A 87 3.66 26.35 10.62
N ALA A 88 2.41 26.78 10.80
CA ALA A 88 1.65 26.46 12.01
C ALA A 88 1.37 24.96 12.13
N ALA A 89 1.02 24.30 11.03
CA ALA A 89 0.78 22.85 10.99
C ALA A 89 2.08 22.07 11.28
N ILE A 90 3.20 22.41 10.65
CA ILE A 90 4.50 21.78 10.92
C ILE A 90 4.89 21.95 12.39
N ASN A 91 4.71 23.15 12.97
CA ASN A 91 5.00 23.38 14.38
C ASN A 91 4.12 22.53 15.31
N LYS A 92 2.94 22.12 14.88
CA LYS A 92 2.10 21.16 15.61
C LYS A 92 2.69 19.75 15.53
N LEU A 93 3.10 19.29 14.33
CA LEU A 93 3.73 17.98 14.13
C LEU A 93 5.05 17.84 14.90
N LYS A 94 5.83 18.91 15.00
CA LYS A 94 7.09 18.95 15.79
C LYS A 94 6.92 18.64 17.28
N LYS A 95 5.70 18.64 17.79
CA LYS A 95 5.40 18.26 19.18
C LYS A 95 5.20 16.78 19.38
N ASP A 96 5.09 16.01 18.30
CA ASP A 96 4.96 14.56 18.38
C ASP A 96 6.28 13.94 18.85
N PRO A 97 6.25 13.00 19.82
CA PRO A 97 7.46 12.33 20.33
C PRO A 97 8.27 11.58 19.24
N LEU A 98 7.62 11.20 18.15
CA LEU A 98 8.25 10.50 17.01
C LEU A 98 8.83 11.47 15.98
N TRP A 99 8.70 12.78 16.18
CA TRP A 99 9.25 13.76 15.26
C TRP A 99 10.77 13.64 15.16
N GLN A 100 11.26 13.61 13.93
CA GLN A 100 12.69 13.68 13.61
C GLN A 100 12.90 14.81 12.59
N GLU A 101 13.92 15.64 12.80
CA GLU A 101 14.16 16.81 11.96
C GLU A 101 14.49 16.41 10.52
N GLU A 102 15.06 15.24 10.30
CA GLU A 102 15.34 14.68 8.97
C GLU A 102 14.09 14.41 8.12
N MET A 103 12.91 14.24 8.77
CA MET A 103 11.63 14.09 8.05
C MET A 103 11.39 15.26 7.09
N GLN A 104 11.87 16.45 7.44
CA GLN A 104 11.71 17.61 6.57
C GLN A 104 12.43 17.42 5.22
N GLY A 105 13.68 16.98 5.26
CA GLY A 105 14.46 16.75 4.04
C GLY A 105 13.87 15.66 3.16
N TYR A 106 13.45 14.55 3.76
CA TYR A 106 12.84 13.44 3.01
C TYR A 106 11.49 13.80 2.40
N THR A 107 10.67 14.57 3.09
CA THR A 107 9.39 15.04 2.53
C THR A 107 9.58 16.18 1.51
N ASP A 108 10.69 16.92 1.55
CA ASP A 108 11.05 17.86 0.48
C ASP A 108 11.42 17.12 -0.81
N ILE A 109 12.12 15.98 -0.73
CA ILE A 109 12.41 15.13 -1.89
C ILE A 109 11.11 14.66 -2.54
N TYR A 110 10.12 14.24 -1.75
CA TYR A 110 8.79 13.88 -2.26
C TYR A 110 8.09 15.06 -2.93
N LEU A 111 8.07 16.22 -2.30
CA LEU A 111 7.49 17.44 -2.87
C LEU A 111 8.15 17.81 -4.20
N ASP A 112 9.48 17.73 -4.28
CA ASP A 112 10.22 18.09 -5.51
C ASP A 112 9.96 17.07 -6.62
N TYR A 113 9.77 15.78 -6.28
CA TYR A 113 9.30 14.78 -7.23
C TYR A 113 7.89 15.12 -7.77
N ILE A 114 6.94 15.49 -6.90
CA ILE A 114 5.58 15.93 -7.29
C ILE A 114 5.63 17.13 -8.24
N LYS A 115 6.46 18.14 -7.94
CA LYS A 115 6.65 19.32 -8.82
C LYS A 115 7.20 18.92 -10.19
N THR A 116 8.23 18.07 -10.19
CA THR A 116 8.84 17.59 -11.44
C THR A 116 7.84 16.78 -12.25
N ALA A 117 7.08 15.91 -11.61
CA ALA A 117 6.01 15.15 -12.24
C ALA A 117 4.95 16.07 -12.86
N ALA A 118 4.50 17.09 -12.13
CA ALA A 118 3.52 18.06 -12.65
C ALA A 118 4.05 18.86 -13.85
N LEU A 119 5.34 19.21 -13.85
CA LEU A 119 5.96 19.93 -14.98
C LEU A 119 6.19 19.06 -16.21
N SER A 120 6.11 17.73 -16.10
CA SER A 120 6.24 16.83 -17.25
C SER A 120 5.01 16.76 -18.15
N PHE A 121 3.88 17.29 -17.70
CA PHE A 121 2.67 17.39 -18.49
C PHE A 121 2.72 18.60 -19.44
N ALA A 122 2.15 18.48 -20.63
CA ALA A 122 2.09 19.57 -21.61
C ALA A 122 1.26 20.78 -21.13
N ALA A 123 0.26 20.52 -20.28
CA ALA A 123 -0.53 21.53 -19.59
C ALA A 123 -0.57 21.20 -18.10
N GLN A 124 -0.94 22.15 -17.26
CA GLN A 124 -1.05 21.93 -15.83
C GLN A 124 -2.04 20.79 -15.54
N PRO A 125 -1.59 19.69 -14.90
CA PRO A 125 -2.47 18.58 -14.57
C PRO A 125 -3.40 18.94 -13.41
N SER A 126 -4.52 18.23 -13.28
CA SER A 126 -5.24 18.16 -12.02
C SER A 126 -4.40 17.36 -11.02
N VAL A 127 -4.21 17.89 -9.81
CA VAL A 127 -3.45 17.23 -8.73
C VAL A 127 -4.35 17.08 -7.53
N GLU A 128 -4.66 15.84 -7.18
CA GLU A 128 -5.47 15.47 -6.02
C GLU A 128 -4.55 14.86 -4.95
N ILE A 129 -4.73 15.27 -3.70
CA ILE A 129 -3.90 14.84 -2.57
C ILE A 129 -4.77 14.12 -1.56
N GLU A 130 -4.25 13.05 -0.93
CA GLU A 130 -5.00 12.24 0.04
C GLU A 130 -6.37 11.85 -0.51
N LYS A 131 -6.34 11.43 -1.77
CA LYS A 131 -7.58 11.15 -2.50
C LYS A 131 -8.16 9.82 -2.09
N ARG A 132 -9.36 9.85 -1.52
CA ARG A 132 -10.13 8.61 -1.36
C ARG A 132 -10.54 8.11 -2.73
N VAL A 133 -10.16 6.88 -3.05
CA VAL A 133 -10.47 6.17 -4.29
C VAL A 133 -11.28 4.91 -3.97
N CYS A 134 -12.24 4.59 -4.84
CA CYS A 134 -13.12 3.43 -4.67
C CYS A 134 -12.81 2.39 -5.76
N PHE A 135 -12.24 1.27 -5.36
CA PHE A 135 -11.95 0.12 -6.22
C PHE A 135 -12.87 -1.08 -5.96
N ALA A 136 -14.02 -0.84 -5.29
CA ALA A 136 -15.03 -1.85 -5.01
C ALA A 136 -15.52 -2.65 -6.24
N PRO A 137 -15.57 -2.10 -7.47
CA PRO A 137 -15.90 -2.89 -8.64
C PRO A 137 -14.96 -4.06 -8.93
N TYR A 138 -13.73 -4.00 -8.39
CA TYR A 138 -12.66 -4.99 -8.57
C TYR A 138 -12.35 -5.82 -7.30
N THR A 139 -12.97 -5.49 -6.19
CA THR A 139 -12.82 -6.21 -4.93
C THR A 139 -14.20 -6.60 -4.39
N HIS A 140 -14.39 -6.56 -3.08
CA HIS A 140 -15.67 -6.81 -2.44
C HIS A 140 -16.13 -5.56 -1.68
N LYS A 141 -17.43 -5.33 -1.63
CA LYS A 141 -18.03 -4.30 -0.78
C LYS A 141 -19.45 -4.68 -0.41
N GLU A 142 -19.74 -4.72 0.87
CA GLU A 142 -21.11 -4.88 1.35
C GLU A 142 -21.83 -3.52 1.41
N PRO A 143 -23.17 -3.52 1.26
CA PRO A 143 -23.95 -2.31 1.43
C PRO A 143 -23.75 -1.70 2.83
N GLY A 144 -23.39 -0.42 2.88
CA GLY A 144 -23.16 0.29 4.16
C GLY A 144 -21.72 0.17 4.71
N ASP A 145 -20.85 -0.64 4.11
CA ASP A 145 -19.43 -0.65 4.47
C ASP A 145 -18.70 0.47 3.72
N GLU A 146 -18.22 1.48 4.45
CA GLU A 146 -17.50 2.62 3.87
C GLU A 146 -15.98 2.36 3.76
N VAL A 147 -15.47 1.34 4.43
CA VAL A 147 -14.04 1.03 4.50
C VAL A 147 -13.64 0.06 3.41
N GLU A 148 -14.44 -1.00 3.22
CA GLU A 148 -14.14 -2.04 2.23
C GLU A 148 -14.23 -1.51 0.79
N GLY A 149 -13.34 -1.96 -0.08
CA GLY A 149 -13.29 -1.57 -1.48
C GLY A 149 -12.86 -0.10 -1.70
N SER A 150 -12.23 0.54 -0.71
CA SER A 150 -11.74 1.90 -0.82
C SER A 150 -10.34 2.04 -0.18
N GLY A 151 -9.66 3.13 -0.53
CA GLY A 151 -8.37 3.49 0.05
C GLY A 151 -8.06 4.97 -0.19
N ILE A 152 -6.96 5.43 0.38
CA ILE A 152 -6.48 6.80 0.22
C ILE A 152 -5.17 6.73 -0.57
N ALA A 153 -5.12 7.40 -1.72
CA ALA A 153 -3.93 7.57 -2.53
C ALA A 153 -3.26 8.91 -2.18
N ASP A 154 -1.96 8.89 -1.88
CA ASP A 154 -1.23 10.08 -1.42
C ASP A 154 -1.28 11.21 -2.46
N CYS A 155 -1.06 10.88 -3.73
CA CYS A 155 -1.20 11.84 -4.84
C CYS A 155 -1.71 11.17 -6.11
N VAL A 156 -2.67 11.81 -6.77
CA VAL A 156 -3.19 11.43 -8.09
C VAL A 156 -3.10 12.62 -9.02
N MET A 157 -2.48 12.44 -10.18
CA MET A 157 -2.40 13.45 -11.23
C MET A 157 -3.15 13.02 -12.48
N LEU A 158 -3.80 13.95 -13.14
CA LEU A 158 -4.59 13.72 -14.36
C LEU A 158 -4.28 14.81 -15.40
N GLY A 159 -3.86 14.41 -16.57
CA GLY A 159 -3.54 15.27 -17.70
C GLY A 159 -3.00 14.46 -18.86
N ASP A 160 -2.99 14.99 -20.07
CA ASP A 160 -2.39 14.39 -21.26
C ASP A 160 -2.78 12.93 -21.49
N LYS A 161 -4.06 12.59 -21.22
CA LYS A 161 -4.60 11.21 -21.26
C LYS A 161 -3.91 10.24 -20.30
N THR A 162 -3.20 10.75 -19.30
CA THR A 162 -2.46 9.98 -18.31
C THR A 162 -3.08 10.14 -16.94
N LEU A 163 -3.29 9.01 -16.28
CA LEU A 163 -3.56 8.91 -14.86
C LEU A 163 -2.23 8.51 -14.17
N TRP A 164 -1.76 9.32 -13.23
CA TRP A 164 -0.53 9.05 -12.50
C TRP A 164 -0.80 8.96 -11.00
N VAL A 165 -0.52 7.80 -10.41
CA VAL A 165 -0.61 7.57 -8.97
C VAL A 165 0.79 7.58 -8.38
N ILE A 166 1.02 8.41 -7.36
CA ILE A 166 2.32 8.58 -6.72
C ILE A 166 2.14 8.32 -5.22
N ASP A 167 2.90 7.39 -4.69
CA ASP A 167 2.79 6.92 -3.31
C ASP A 167 4.12 7.16 -2.59
N PHE A 168 4.05 7.74 -1.41
CA PHE A 168 5.19 8.03 -0.54
C PHE A 168 5.45 6.87 0.40
N LYS A 169 6.69 6.47 0.55
CA LYS A 169 7.10 5.42 1.50
C LYS A 169 8.23 5.94 2.39
N TYR A 170 8.03 5.93 3.70
CA TYR A 170 9.03 6.45 4.65
C TYR A 170 9.96 5.38 5.21
N GLY A 171 9.70 4.09 4.97
CA GLY A 171 10.55 2.98 5.44
C GLY A 171 11.99 3.06 4.94
N GLN A 172 12.95 2.73 5.82
CA GLN A 172 14.39 2.80 5.54
C GLN A 172 15.07 1.43 5.38
N SER A 173 14.37 0.33 5.68
CA SER A 173 14.96 -1.02 5.56
C SER A 173 15.16 -1.37 4.07
N PRO A 174 16.36 -1.80 3.64
CA PRO A 174 16.59 -2.28 2.28
C PRO A 174 15.66 -3.45 1.91
N ASP A 175 15.35 -4.34 2.84
CA ASP A 175 14.40 -5.45 2.65
C ASP A 175 12.96 -4.94 2.51
N GLY A 176 12.69 -3.70 2.91
CA GLY A 176 11.42 -3.01 2.77
C GLY A 176 11.32 -2.15 1.51
N ARG A 177 12.25 -2.28 0.55
CA ARG A 177 12.18 -1.59 -0.74
C ARG A 177 10.92 -1.97 -1.49
N VAL A 178 10.18 -0.96 -1.95
CA VAL A 178 8.93 -1.12 -2.68
C VAL A 178 9.15 -0.73 -4.14
N SER A 179 8.80 -1.62 -5.07
CA SER A 179 8.80 -1.33 -6.50
C SER A 179 7.43 -0.82 -6.94
N ALA A 180 7.40 0.09 -7.90
CA ALA A 180 6.17 0.48 -8.59
C ALA A 180 5.75 -0.58 -9.62
N GLU A 181 6.70 -1.33 -10.20
CA GLU A 181 6.42 -2.36 -11.20
C GLU A 181 5.55 -3.47 -10.62
N GLY A 182 4.39 -3.69 -11.24
CA GLY A 182 3.44 -4.70 -10.81
C GLY A 182 2.91 -4.52 -9.37
N ASN A 183 2.98 -3.31 -8.82
CA ASN A 183 2.58 -3.04 -7.44
C ASN A 183 1.06 -3.08 -7.29
N PRO A 184 0.49 -4.05 -6.53
CA PRO A 184 -0.96 -4.19 -6.44
C PRO A 184 -1.64 -3.07 -5.64
N GLN A 185 -0.96 -2.42 -4.70
CA GLN A 185 -1.50 -1.26 -3.97
C GLN A 185 -1.73 -0.09 -4.93
N LEU A 186 -0.70 0.27 -5.70
CA LEU A 186 -0.79 1.34 -6.69
C LEU A 186 -1.82 1.02 -7.78
N SER A 187 -1.85 -0.22 -8.24
CA SER A 187 -2.80 -0.65 -9.27
C SER A 187 -4.25 -0.58 -8.79
N LEU A 188 -4.54 -0.93 -7.53
CA LEU A 188 -5.87 -0.73 -6.93
C LEU A 188 -6.22 0.75 -6.81
N TYR A 189 -5.26 1.58 -6.40
CA TYR A 189 -5.49 3.03 -6.35
C TYR A 189 -5.74 3.61 -7.74
N ALA A 190 -5.00 3.15 -8.76
CA ALA A 190 -5.21 3.56 -10.14
C ALA A 190 -6.57 3.13 -10.68
N LEU A 191 -7.03 1.90 -10.38
CA LEU A 191 -8.37 1.44 -10.73
C LEU A 191 -9.45 2.30 -10.07
N GLY A 192 -9.32 2.59 -8.78
CA GLY A 192 -10.28 3.43 -8.06
C GLY A 192 -10.28 4.89 -8.52
N ALA A 193 -9.11 5.43 -8.88
CA ALA A 193 -9.00 6.74 -9.48
C ALA A 193 -9.62 6.74 -10.90
N TYR A 194 -9.35 5.72 -11.71
CA TYR A 194 -9.98 5.56 -13.02
C TYR A 194 -11.51 5.59 -12.91
N GLU A 195 -12.10 4.83 -12.01
CA GLU A 195 -13.56 4.83 -11.79
C GLU A 195 -14.10 6.22 -11.40
N SER A 196 -13.33 6.98 -10.65
CA SER A 196 -13.71 8.32 -10.22
C SER A 196 -13.66 9.35 -11.34
N TYR A 197 -12.72 9.20 -12.29
CA TYR A 197 -12.41 10.25 -13.26
C TYR A 197 -12.70 9.89 -14.72
N ARG A 198 -13.02 8.65 -15.07
CA ARG A 198 -13.26 8.17 -16.45
C ARG A 198 -14.35 8.89 -17.22
N ILE A 199 -15.26 9.59 -16.54
CA ILE A 199 -16.30 10.40 -17.20
C ILE A 199 -15.77 11.80 -17.57
N LEU A 200 -14.81 12.31 -16.79
CA LEU A 200 -14.27 13.65 -16.94
C LEU A 200 -12.99 13.70 -17.78
N TYR A 201 -12.21 12.62 -17.76
CA TYR A 201 -10.91 12.54 -18.43
C TYR A 201 -10.86 11.32 -19.35
N GLN A 202 -10.37 11.54 -20.57
CA GLN A 202 -9.96 10.44 -21.44
C GLN A 202 -8.61 9.91 -20.93
N ILE A 203 -8.60 8.70 -20.39
CA ILE A 203 -7.39 8.06 -19.85
C ILE A 203 -7.00 6.93 -20.81
N GLU A 204 -5.74 6.92 -21.25
CA GLU A 204 -5.17 5.90 -22.13
C GLU A 204 -3.94 5.24 -21.48
N ARG A 205 -3.21 5.99 -20.65
CA ARG A 205 -1.99 5.56 -19.97
C ARG A 205 -2.14 5.69 -18.47
N VAL A 206 -1.50 4.77 -17.74
CA VAL A 206 -1.47 4.76 -16.29
C VAL A 206 -0.02 4.71 -15.84
N LYS A 207 0.42 5.74 -15.13
CA LYS A 207 1.74 5.81 -14.55
C LYS A 207 1.64 5.64 -13.03
N MET A 208 2.56 4.92 -12.45
CA MET A 208 2.62 4.63 -11.03
C MET A 208 4.03 4.87 -10.51
N SER A 209 4.15 5.50 -9.34
CA SER A 209 5.45 5.79 -8.76
C SER A 209 5.45 5.54 -7.26
N ILE A 210 6.55 4.97 -6.79
CA ILE A 210 6.92 4.91 -5.37
C ILE A 210 8.05 5.90 -5.16
N VAL A 211 7.91 6.75 -4.15
CA VAL A 211 8.97 7.66 -3.69
C VAL A 211 9.34 7.26 -2.27
N GLN A 212 10.49 6.61 -2.12
CA GLN A 212 11.03 6.09 -0.86
C GLN A 212 12.39 6.74 -0.55
N PRO A 213 12.43 8.02 -0.14
CA PRO A 213 13.63 8.85 -0.16
C PRO A 213 14.70 8.45 0.87
N ARG A 214 14.37 7.61 1.86
CA ARG A 214 15.35 7.10 2.84
C ARG A 214 16.23 5.98 2.29
N LEU A 215 15.96 5.50 1.09
CA LEU A 215 16.76 4.47 0.43
C LEU A 215 17.54 5.07 -0.74
N PRO A 216 18.79 4.64 -0.99
CA PRO A 216 19.50 4.95 -2.23
C PRO A 216 18.64 4.50 -3.42
N ASP A 217 18.56 5.33 -4.47
CA ASP A 217 17.71 5.07 -5.65
C ASP A 217 16.26 4.69 -5.27
N GLY A 218 15.72 5.39 -4.26
CA GLY A 218 14.42 5.09 -3.68
C GLY A 218 13.22 5.55 -4.52
N ILE A 219 13.41 5.97 -5.78
CA ILE A 219 12.33 6.30 -6.72
C ILE A 219 12.17 5.13 -7.68
N SER A 220 10.96 4.61 -7.79
CA SER A 220 10.58 3.56 -8.72
C SER A 220 9.37 4.00 -9.52
N GLU A 221 9.44 3.89 -10.84
CA GLU A 221 8.35 4.24 -11.75
C GLU A 221 7.97 3.04 -12.60
N TRP A 222 6.70 2.95 -12.93
CA TRP A 222 6.16 1.98 -13.86
C TRP A 222 4.99 2.57 -14.63
N GLU A 223 4.86 2.17 -15.88
CA GLU A 223 3.79 2.63 -16.76
C GLU A 223 3.17 1.43 -17.48
N CYS A 224 1.85 1.47 -17.64
CA CYS A 224 1.08 0.51 -18.43
C CYS A 224 -0.04 1.21 -19.18
N SER A 225 -0.62 0.54 -20.15
CA SER A 225 -1.85 0.99 -20.79
C SER A 225 -3.05 0.83 -19.86
N LEU A 226 -4.10 1.59 -20.12
CA LEU A 226 -5.37 1.42 -19.39
C LEU A 226 -5.94 0.00 -19.57
N ASP A 227 -5.80 -0.58 -20.77
CA ASP A 227 -6.31 -1.91 -21.05
C ASP A 227 -5.60 -2.99 -20.21
N GLU A 228 -4.28 -2.87 -20.02
CA GLU A 228 -3.52 -3.75 -19.13
C GLU A 228 -3.98 -3.62 -17.68
N LEU A 229 -4.19 -2.39 -17.18
CA LEU A 229 -4.72 -2.16 -15.83
C LEU A 229 -6.11 -2.78 -15.66
N LEU A 230 -7.01 -2.60 -16.63
CA LEU A 230 -8.37 -3.15 -16.57
C LEU A 230 -8.37 -4.69 -16.69
N ALA A 231 -7.47 -5.26 -17.46
CA ALA A 231 -7.28 -6.72 -17.54
C ALA A 231 -6.78 -7.27 -16.18
N TRP A 232 -5.83 -6.58 -15.54
CA TRP A 232 -5.40 -6.91 -14.18
C TRP A 232 -6.54 -6.77 -13.17
N GLY A 233 -7.40 -5.74 -13.29
CA GLY A 233 -8.59 -5.57 -12.45
C GLY A 233 -9.56 -6.75 -12.51
N LYS A 234 -9.75 -7.36 -13.69
CA LYS A 234 -10.56 -8.58 -13.84
C LYS A 234 -9.94 -9.77 -13.10
N TYR A 235 -8.62 -9.93 -13.15
CA TYR A 235 -7.90 -10.94 -12.36
C TYR A 235 -8.08 -10.72 -10.87
N VAL A 236 -7.91 -9.48 -10.41
CA VAL A 236 -8.09 -9.11 -8.99
C VAL A 236 -9.47 -9.50 -8.49
N LYS A 237 -10.52 -9.26 -9.27
CA LYS A 237 -11.89 -9.57 -8.88
C LYS A 237 -12.06 -11.04 -8.50
N GLY A 238 -11.57 -11.97 -9.32
CA GLY A 238 -11.63 -13.39 -8.99
C GLY A 238 -10.81 -13.77 -7.76
N ARG A 239 -9.65 -13.11 -7.54
CA ARG A 239 -8.85 -13.32 -6.32
C ARG A 239 -9.52 -12.75 -5.08
N ALA A 240 -10.17 -11.60 -5.22
CA ALA A 240 -10.89 -10.95 -4.14
C ALA A 240 -12.09 -11.76 -3.67
N GLU A 241 -12.82 -12.39 -4.58
CA GLU A 241 -13.94 -13.30 -4.24
C GLU A 241 -13.45 -14.47 -3.39
N LEU A 242 -12.34 -15.12 -3.78
CA LEU A 242 -11.72 -16.19 -2.99
C LEU A 242 -11.22 -15.68 -1.62
N ALA A 243 -10.56 -14.52 -1.61
CA ALA A 243 -10.02 -13.95 -0.37
C ALA A 243 -11.13 -13.53 0.61
N TRP A 244 -12.23 -13.01 0.09
CA TRP A 244 -13.40 -12.67 0.89
C TRP A 244 -14.06 -13.90 1.50
N ALA A 245 -14.15 -14.99 0.74
CA ALA A 245 -14.66 -16.28 1.23
C ALA A 245 -13.69 -17.00 2.18
N GLY A 246 -12.40 -16.59 2.20
CA GLY A 246 -11.35 -17.30 2.94
C GLY A 246 -10.90 -18.59 2.25
N GLU A 247 -11.15 -18.70 0.95
CA GLU A 247 -10.92 -19.87 0.13
C GLU A 247 -9.68 -19.73 -0.76
N GLY A 248 -9.32 -20.81 -1.44
CA GLY A 248 -8.20 -20.86 -2.37
C GLY A 248 -6.95 -21.46 -1.77
N THR A 249 -5.77 -21.06 -2.24
CA THR A 249 -4.50 -21.71 -1.92
C THR A 249 -3.65 -20.84 -0.98
N PHE A 250 -3.14 -21.46 0.08
CA PHE A 250 -2.09 -20.87 0.88
C PHE A 250 -0.79 -20.77 0.06
N ALA A 251 -0.11 -19.63 0.15
CA ALA A 251 1.15 -19.37 -0.54
C ALA A 251 2.18 -18.78 0.44
N PRO A 252 2.68 -19.60 1.37
CA PRO A 252 3.68 -19.16 2.33
C PRO A 252 4.97 -18.79 1.62
N SER A 253 5.49 -17.60 1.91
CA SER A 253 6.79 -17.12 1.47
C SER A 253 7.22 -15.99 2.40
N GLU A 254 8.49 -15.64 2.38
CA GLU A 254 8.98 -14.50 3.16
C GLU A 254 8.16 -13.23 2.85
N LYS A 255 8.00 -12.90 1.56
CA LYS A 255 7.27 -11.72 1.11
C LYS A 255 5.81 -11.74 1.53
N THR A 256 5.11 -12.87 1.35
CA THR A 256 3.69 -13.00 1.67
C THR A 256 3.43 -13.01 3.16
N CYS A 257 4.29 -13.68 3.93
CA CYS A 257 4.12 -13.85 5.38
C CYS A 257 4.67 -12.69 6.22
N ARG A 258 5.53 -11.84 5.66
CA ARG A 258 6.25 -10.79 6.40
C ARG A 258 5.34 -9.98 7.33
N TYR A 259 4.22 -9.50 6.82
CA TYR A 259 3.24 -8.68 7.55
C TYR A 259 1.93 -9.42 7.86
N CYS A 260 1.91 -10.76 7.70
CA CYS A 260 0.74 -11.56 8.03
C CYS A 260 0.60 -11.69 9.55
N ARG A 261 -0.52 -11.26 10.11
CA ARG A 261 -0.78 -11.34 11.55
C ARG A 261 -0.89 -12.77 12.07
N ALA A 262 -1.29 -13.69 11.19
CA ALA A 262 -1.39 -15.12 11.51
C ALA A 262 -0.07 -15.89 11.32
N LYS A 263 1.02 -15.22 10.91
CA LYS A 263 2.28 -15.85 10.47
C LYS A 263 2.87 -16.84 11.47
N ALA A 264 2.80 -16.55 12.78
CA ALA A 264 3.33 -17.41 13.83
C ALA A 264 2.53 -18.72 13.98
N ARG A 265 1.22 -18.70 13.73
CA ARG A 265 0.31 -19.83 13.93
C ARG A 265 -0.17 -20.46 12.62
N CYS A 266 0.32 -19.99 11.48
CA CYS A 266 -0.10 -20.49 10.16
C CYS A 266 0.47 -21.89 9.92
N ARG A 267 -0.40 -22.90 9.80
CA ARG A 267 0.00 -24.29 9.54
C ARG A 267 0.72 -24.43 8.19
N ALA A 268 0.24 -23.78 7.12
CA ALA A 268 0.88 -23.86 5.82
C ALA A 268 2.32 -23.32 5.84
N ARG A 269 2.57 -22.21 6.57
CA ARG A 269 3.93 -21.68 6.76
C ARG A 269 4.77 -22.64 7.59
N ALA A 270 4.23 -23.19 8.67
CA ALA A 270 4.93 -24.17 9.52
C ALA A 270 5.33 -25.43 8.72
N GLU A 271 4.41 -25.97 7.92
CA GLU A 271 4.68 -27.14 7.09
C GLU A 271 5.78 -26.87 6.05
N GLU A 272 5.78 -25.70 5.42
CA GLU A 272 6.82 -25.33 4.46
C GLU A 272 8.20 -25.21 5.12
N ASN A 273 8.26 -24.54 6.28
CA ASN A 273 9.51 -24.41 7.04
C ASN A 273 10.02 -25.75 7.60
N VAL A 274 9.10 -26.62 8.05
CA VAL A 274 9.45 -27.97 8.50
C VAL A 274 9.97 -28.82 7.33
N LYS A 275 9.33 -28.76 6.15
CA LYS A 275 9.86 -29.44 4.96
C LYS A 275 11.27 -28.99 4.65
N LEU A 276 11.54 -27.69 4.68
CA LEU A 276 12.88 -27.17 4.46
C LEU A 276 13.88 -27.68 5.50
N ALA A 277 13.54 -27.65 6.77
CA ALA A 277 14.41 -28.10 7.86
C ALA A 277 14.74 -29.61 7.80
N PHE A 278 13.81 -30.43 7.28
CA PHE A 278 13.99 -31.89 7.15
C PHE A 278 14.34 -32.35 5.72
N ALA A 279 14.41 -31.45 4.76
CA ALA A 279 14.72 -31.77 3.36
C ALA A 279 16.22 -31.99 3.11
N ALA A 280 17.07 -32.00 4.15
CA ALA A 280 18.48 -32.33 3.99
C ALA A 280 18.60 -33.75 3.40
N PRO A 281 19.02 -33.89 2.14
CA PRO A 281 19.13 -35.20 1.53
C PRO A 281 20.19 -36.05 2.27
N LYS A 282 19.92 -37.34 2.39
CA LYS A 282 20.92 -38.33 2.85
C LYS A 282 22.00 -38.47 1.77
N MET A 283 22.88 -37.50 1.67
CA MET A 283 23.90 -37.37 0.60
C MET A 283 25.29 -37.26 1.24
N PRO A 284 26.37 -37.14 0.44
CA PRO A 284 27.74 -37.26 0.95
C PRO A 284 27.97 -36.53 2.27
N PRO A 285 28.94 -36.92 3.07
CA PRO A 285 29.13 -36.40 4.44
C PRO A 285 29.47 -34.92 4.53
N LEU A 286 29.70 -34.27 3.38
CA LEU A 286 29.93 -32.83 3.28
C LEU A 286 28.96 -32.23 2.28
N ILE A 287 28.32 -31.12 2.68
CA ILE A 287 27.46 -30.33 1.80
C ILE A 287 28.32 -29.52 0.84
N SER A 288 27.85 -29.37 -0.40
CA SER A 288 28.48 -28.54 -1.42
C SER A 288 28.27 -27.03 -1.17
N ASN A 289 29.09 -26.18 -1.76
CA ASN A 289 28.90 -24.72 -1.67
C ASN A 289 27.53 -24.26 -2.23
N ALA A 290 27.00 -24.97 -3.23
CA ALA A 290 25.66 -24.69 -3.77
C ALA A 290 24.56 -25.01 -2.74
N GLU A 291 24.69 -26.12 -2.01
CA GLU A 291 23.77 -26.47 -0.92
C GLU A 291 23.90 -25.52 0.26
N VAL A 292 25.13 -25.10 0.61
CA VAL A 292 25.34 -24.04 1.63
C VAL A 292 24.61 -22.77 1.23
N GLY A 293 24.77 -22.29 0.00
CA GLY A 293 24.08 -21.11 -0.50
C GLY A 293 22.55 -21.24 -0.42
N LYS A 294 22.02 -22.39 -0.83
CA LYS A 294 20.59 -22.70 -0.71
C LYS A 294 20.11 -22.66 0.75
N TYR A 295 20.79 -23.37 1.66
CA TYR A 295 20.40 -23.42 3.07
C TYR A 295 20.53 -22.07 3.78
N LEU A 296 21.51 -21.24 3.43
CA LEU A 296 21.62 -19.88 3.95
C LEU A 296 20.44 -19.01 3.52
N THR A 297 20.04 -19.10 2.25
CA THR A 297 18.94 -18.29 1.70
C THR A 297 17.57 -18.77 2.22
N GLU A 298 17.29 -20.06 2.10
CA GLU A 298 15.98 -20.63 2.48
C GLU A 298 15.84 -20.79 4.01
N GLY A 299 16.94 -21.02 4.73
CA GLY A 299 16.96 -21.16 6.19
C GLY A 299 16.69 -19.86 6.94
N GLU A 300 16.87 -18.71 6.30
CA GLU A 300 16.60 -17.42 6.92
C GLU A 300 15.10 -17.26 7.28
N ASP A 301 14.20 -17.73 6.42
CA ASP A 301 12.75 -17.70 6.73
C ASP A 301 12.36 -18.69 7.85
N VAL A 302 13.05 -19.83 7.95
CA VAL A 302 12.91 -20.75 9.08
C VAL A 302 13.33 -20.07 10.39
N ALA A 303 14.47 -19.37 10.39
CA ALA A 303 14.95 -18.67 11.57
C ALA A 303 14.00 -17.55 12.01
N LYS A 304 13.48 -16.78 11.04
CA LYS A 304 12.46 -15.76 11.30
C LYS A 304 11.17 -16.38 11.86
N TRP A 305 10.73 -17.49 11.30
CA TRP A 305 9.55 -18.21 11.80
C TRP A 305 9.72 -18.72 13.23
N LEU A 306 10.89 -19.30 13.57
CA LEU A 306 11.18 -19.73 14.94
C LEU A 306 11.15 -18.56 15.93
N LYS A 307 11.63 -17.39 15.52
CA LYS A 307 11.56 -16.16 16.32
C LYS A 307 10.09 -15.70 16.52
N ASP A 308 9.28 -15.72 15.45
CA ASP A 308 7.87 -15.38 15.53
C ASP A 308 7.06 -16.31 16.48
N LEU A 309 7.53 -17.57 16.69
CA LEU A 309 6.91 -18.48 17.64
C LEU A 309 7.24 -18.16 19.11
N GLN A 310 8.29 -17.38 19.37
CA GLN A 310 8.71 -16.97 20.71
C GLN A 310 8.01 -15.70 21.19
N GLU A 311 7.50 -14.89 20.27
CA GLU A 311 6.70 -13.68 20.54
C GLU A 311 5.22 -14.04 20.83
#